data_c7f1eacc15b9cade85c913c2d2d4d070
#
_entry.id   c7f1eacc15b9cade85c913c2d2d4d070
#
_cell.length_a   1.000
_cell.length_b   1.000
_cell.length_c   1.000
_cell.angle_alpha   90.00
_cell.angle_beta   90.00
_cell.angle_gamma   90.00
#
_symmetry.space_group_name_H-M   'P 1'
#
loop_
_entity.id
_entity.type
_entity.pdbx_description
1 polymer ?
#
loop_
_entity_poly.entity_id
_entity_poly.type
_entity_poly.pdbx_seq_one_letter_code
_entity_poly.pdbx_strand_id
1 'polypeptide(L)'
;MKIIIHTYPARLWYVENFLVPALQDQGLENIIIVNDKYHIGNLMAFVLSLKNCGSAWHLQDDVCISKDFAKRIKKYKKLSCGFCAEGFEVGEIIEGTTNIKNMWYSFPCLFIPGDIAEEFYNWFIESEKEADFQQMINTGKMDDLIFKEYLIKHHPDMKVTNISPNLVDHIDYMIGGSIANKARSKIARAKSFPDPELVEGLESKIFEFKVQNKMI
;
A
#
# COMPACT_ATOMS: atom_id res chain seq x y z
N MET A 1 -14.59 -10.09 0.30
CA MET A 1 -13.90 -8.78 0.28
C MET A 1 -12.76 -8.89 -0.70
N LYS A 2 -12.54 -7.86 -1.52
CA LYS A 2 -11.49 -7.87 -2.54
C LYS A 2 -10.21 -7.27 -1.96
N ILE A 3 -9.09 -7.94 -2.18
CA ILE A 3 -7.73 -7.46 -1.88
C ILE A 3 -6.99 -7.34 -3.20
N ILE A 4 -6.33 -6.21 -3.42
CA ILE A 4 -5.49 -5.97 -4.59
C ILE A 4 -4.08 -5.70 -4.10
N ILE A 5 -3.11 -6.44 -4.60
CA ILE A 5 -1.71 -6.30 -4.25
C ILE A 5 -0.98 -5.70 -5.46
N HIS A 6 -0.32 -4.57 -5.25
CA HIS A 6 0.53 -3.94 -6.26
C HIS A 6 1.94 -4.46 -6.08
N THR A 7 2.51 -4.97 -7.15
CA THR A 7 3.89 -5.49 -7.14
C THR A 7 4.60 -5.28 -8.48
N TYR A 8 5.86 -5.59 -8.51
CA TYR A 8 6.67 -5.64 -9.71
C TYR A 8 7.58 -6.89 -9.70
N PRO A 9 8.18 -7.30 -10.83
CA PRO A 9 8.80 -8.62 -10.95
C PRO A 9 9.84 -8.96 -9.88
N ALA A 10 10.63 -7.99 -9.43
CA ALA A 10 11.69 -8.25 -8.46
C ALA A 10 11.16 -8.61 -7.05
N ARG A 11 9.88 -8.32 -6.75
CA ARG A 11 9.24 -8.59 -5.45
C ARG A 11 8.14 -9.63 -5.49
N LEU A 12 7.76 -10.08 -6.68
CA LEU A 12 6.68 -11.06 -6.87
C LEU A 12 6.89 -12.33 -6.03
N TRP A 13 8.16 -12.76 -5.87
CA TRP A 13 8.50 -13.91 -5.03
C TRP A 13 8.01 -13.77 -3.58
N TYR A 14 8.09 -12.55 -3.00
CA TYR A 14 7.60 -12.31 -1.65
C TYR A 14 6.07 -12.36 -1.61
N VAL A 15 5.43 -11.73 -2.57
CA VAL A 15 3.96 -11.72 -2.67
C VAL A 15 3.42 -13.16 -2.75
N GLU A 16 4.00 -13.99 -3.61
CA GLU A 16 3.52 -15.36 -3.85
C GLU A 16 3.83 -16.33 -2.71
N ASN A 17 4.98 -16.18 -2.05
CA ASN A 17 5.42 -17.14 -1.04
C ASN A 17 5.11 -16.73 0.40
N PHE A 18 4.79 -15.46 0.65
CA PHE A 18 4.57 -14.96 2.02
C PHE A 18 3.27 -14.16 2.16
N LEU A 19 3.05 -13.10 1.36
CA LEU A 19 1.91 -12.21 1.58
C LEU A 19 0.57 -12.88 1.22
N VAL A 20 0.48 -13.51 0.05
CA VAL A 20 -0.74 -14.21 -0.38
C VAL A 20 -1.08 -15.35 0.57
N PRO A 21 -0.16 -16.27 0.93
CA PRO A 21 -0.43 -17.29 1.93
C PRO A 21 -0.93 -16.72 3.27
N ALA A 22 -0.31 -15.65 3.78
CA ALA A 22 -0.74 -15.03 5.03
C ALA A 22 -2.17 -14.45 4.96
N LEU A 23 -2.59 -13.92 3.80
CA LEU A 23 -3.96 -13.48 3.57
C LEU A 23 -4.94 -14.66 3.48
N GLN A 24 -4.55 -15.73 2.79
CA GLN A 24 -5.36 -16.95 2.64
C GLN A 24 -5.55 -17.68 3.97
N ASP A 25 -4.54 -17.74 4.83
CA ASP A 25 -4.61 -18.32 6.17
C ASP A 25 -5.63 -17.57 7.06
N GLN A 26 -5.92 -16.31 6.75
CA GLN A 26 -6.98 -15.53 7.40
C GLN A 26 -8.34 -15.63 6.67
N GLY A 27 -8.48 -16.50 5.67
CA GLY A 27 -9.73 -16.75 4.94
C GLY A 27 -10.04 -15.68 3.88
N LEU A 28 -9.04 -14.97 3.36
CA LEU A 28 -9.19 -14.03 2.26
C LEU A 28 -8.82 -14.72 0.94
N GLU A 29 -9.83 -15.00 0.11
CA GLU A 29 -9.66 -15.74 -1.15
C GLU A 29 -9.69 -14.84 -2.40
N ASN A 30 -10.38 -13.69 -2.33
CA ASN A 30 -10.52 -12.78 -3.47
C ASN A 30 -9.32 -11.83 -3.53
N ILE A 31 -8.17 -12.37 -3.94
CA ILE A 31 -6.88 -11.67 -4.03
C ILE A 31 -6.52 -11.51 -5.50
N ILE A 32 -6.20 -10.28 -5.89
CA ILE A 32 -5.75 -9.91 -7.24
C ILE A 32 -4.35 -9.33 -7.12
N ILE A 33 -3.40 -9.90 -7.87
CA ILE A 33 -2.03 -9.39 -7.96
C ILE A 33 -1.92 -8.58 -9.25
N VAL A 34 -1.58 -7.30 -9.13
CA VAL A 34 -1.27 -6.42 -10.25
C VAL A 34 0.23 -6.24 -10.30
N ASN A 35 0.84 -6.85 -11.31
CA ASN A 35 2.28 -6.86 -11.52
C ASN A 35 2.66 -5.83 -12.59
N ASP A 36 3.38 -4.77 -12.21
CA ASP A 36 3.92 -3.80 -13.16
C ASP A 36 5.18 -4.37 -13.85
N LYS A 37 4.97 -4.93 -15.02
CA LYS A 37 6.04 -5.50 -15.86
C LYS A 37 6.99 -4.44 -16.44
N TYR A 38 6.61 -3.18 -16.40
CA TYR A 38 7.35 -2.11 -17.09
C TYR A 38 8.31 -1.34 -16.18
N HIS A 39 8.39 -1.68 -14.91
CA HIS A 39 9.30 -1.05 -13.93
C HIS A 39 9.15 0.48 -13.79
N ILE A 40 7.96 1.01 -14.08
CA ILE A 40 7.70 2.46 -13.96
C ILE A 40 7.39 2.86 -12.51
N GLY A 41 7.59 1.93 -11.58
CA GLY A 41 7.29 2.10 -10.15
C GLY A 41 5.86 1.70 -9.79
N ASN A 42 5.55 1.75 -8.51
CA ASN A 42 4.25 1.34 -7.99
C ASN A 42 3.08 2.15 -8.55
N LEU A 43 3.33 3.34 -9.07
CA LEU A 43 2.26 4.21 -9.59
C LEU A 43 1.45 3.55 -10.69
N MET A 44 2.09 2.95 -11.69
CA MET A 44 1.35 2.32 -12.79
C MET A 44 0.66 1.03 -12.34
N ALA A 45 1.28 0.23 -11.49
CA ALA A 45 0.62 -0.92 -10.88
C ALA A 45 -0.61 -0.49 -10.08
N PHE A 46 -0.50 0.59 -9.31
CA PHE A 46 -1.60 1.18 -8.57
C PHE A 46 -2.72 1.66 -9.52
N VAL A 47 -2.41 2.50 -10.51
CA VAL A 47 -3.43 3.03 -11.45
C VAL A 47 -4.14 1.89 -12.20
N LEU A 48 -3.37 0.92 -12.73
CA LEU A 48 -3.95 -0.23 -13.42
C LEU A 48 -4.85 -1.08 -12.50
N SER A 49 -4.52 -1.13 -11.22
CA SER A 49 -5.31 -1.85 -10.22
C SER A 49 -6.69 -1.24 -9.98
N LEU A 50 -6.87 0.04 -10.28
CA LEU A 50 -8.13 0.76 -10.06
C LEU A 50 -9.13 0.55 -11.19
N LYS A 51 -8.66 0.11 -12.37
CA LYS A 51 -9.54 -0.11 -13.53
C LYS A 51 -10.59 -1.18 -13.23
N ASN A 52 -11.86 -0.77 -13.18
CA ASN A 52 -13.00 -1.66 -12.94
C ASN A 52 -12.86 -2.50 -11.64
N CYS A 53 -12.10 -2.02 -10.66
CA CYS A 53 -11.85 -2.80 -9.46
C CYS A 53 -13.05 -2.85 -8.50
N GLY A 54 -13.95 -1.86 -8.55
CA GLY A 54 -14.93 -1.63 -7.50
C GLY A 54 -14.26 -1.27 -6.16
N SER A 55 -14.99 -1.43 -5.05
CA SER A 55 -14.40 -1.17 -3.73
C SER A 55 -13.44 -2.29 -3.32
N ALA A 56 -12.21 -1.94 -2.94
CA ALA A 56 -11.18 -2.90 -2.58
C ALA A 56 -10.20 -2.36 -1.53
N TRP A 57 -9.52 -3.28 -0.84
CA TRP A 57 -8.30 -3.00 -0.12
C TRP A 57 -7.12 -3.12 -1.06
N HIS A 58 -6.30 -2.10 -1.09
CA HIS A 58 -5.07 -2.03 -1.85
C HIS A 58 -3.90 -2.18 -0.90
N LEU A 59 -3.00 -3.12 -1.22
CA LEU A 59 -1.78 -3.39 -0.48
C LEU A 59 -0.57 -3.19 -1.39
N GLN A 60 0.49 -2.59 -0.86
CA GLN A 60 1.81 -2.69 -1.48
C GLN A 60 2.42 -4.07 -1.22
N ASP A 61 3.38 -4.45 -2.03
CA ASP A 61 4.03 -5.76 -2.01
C ASP A 61 4.99 -5.98 -0.84
N ASP A 62 5.30 -4.94 -0.07
CA ASP A 62 6.30 -4.94 0.99
C ASP A 62 5.68 -4.76 2.38
N VAL A 63 4.58 -5.43 2.63
CA VAL A 63 3.88 -5.36 3.91
C VAL A 63 3.83 -6.71 4.64
N CYS A 64 3.91 -6.65 5.97
CA CYS A 64 3.53 -7.71 6.88
C CYS A 64 2.14 -7.38 7.45
N ILE A 65 1.15 -8.28 7.31
CA ILE A 65 -0.22 -8.06 7.80
C ILE A 65 -0.37 -8.49 9.27
N SER A 66 -1.23 -7.80 10.03
CA SER A 66 -1.56 -8.18 11.42
C SER A 66 -2.31 -9.52 11.49
N LYS A 67 -2.24 -10.21 12.64
CA LYS A 67 -2.93 -11.51 12.87
C LYS A 67 -4.44 -11.42 12.68
N ASP A 68 -5.03 -10.28 12.96
CA ASP A 68 -6.48 -10.03 12.89
C ASP A 68 -6.88 -9.16 11.69
N PHE A 69 -6.00 -9.04 10.69
CA PHE A 69 -6.21 -8.20 9.50
C PHE A 69 -7.57 -8.44 8.86
N ALA A 70 -7.89 -9.70 8.49
CA ALA A 70 -9.13 -10.05 7.82
C ALA A 70 -10.40 -9.73 8.65
N LYS A 71 -10.32 -9.83 9.97
CA LYS A 71 -11.40 -9.46 10.89
C LYS A 71 -11.59 -7.94 10.92
N ARG A 72 -10.50 -7.20 11.03
CA ARG A 72 -10.52 -5.74 11.19
C ARG A 72 -10.99 -5.02 9.94
N ILE A 73 -10.55 -5.44 8.75
CA ILE A 73 -10.87 -4.77 7.49
C ILE A 73 -12.37 -4.81 7.13
N LYS A 74 -13.14 -5.76 7.68
CA LYS A 74 -14.57 -5.95 7.36
C LYS A 74 -15.46 -4.76 7.74
N LYS A 75 -15.06 -3.96 8.73
CA LYS A 75 -15.86 -2.84 9.24
C LYS A 75 -15.75 -1.57 8.39
N TYR A 76 -14.72 -1.45 7.55
CA TYR A 76 -14.46 -0.24 6.79
C TYR A 76 -15.13 -0.29 5.41
N LYS A 77 -15.89 0.77 5.09
CA LYS A 77 -16.66 0.91 3.84
C LYS A 77 -16.43 2.26 3.14
N LYS A 78 -15.60 3.12 3.76
CA LYS A 78 -15.22 4.43 3.24
C LYS A 78 -13.71 4.47 3.09
N LEU A 79 -13.17 5.47 2.42
CA LEU A 79 -11.73 5.66 2.30
C LEU A 79 -11.05 5.51 3.67
N SER A 80 -10.17 4.53 3.80
CA SER A 80 -9.56 4.16 5.08
C SER A 80 -8.11 3.79 4.90
N CYS A 81 -7.25 4.31 5.78
CA CYS A 81 -5.82 4.06 5.79
C CYS A 81 -5.44 3.12 6.94
N GLY A 82 -4.86 1.98 6.60
CA GLY A 82 -4.44 0.94 7.54
C GLY A 82 -2.98 1.00 7.96
N PHE A 83 -2.26 2.04 7.54
CA PHE A 83 -0.85 2.22 7.86
C PHE A 83 -0.51 3.68 8.18
N CYS A 84 0.37 3.87 9.18
CA CYS A 84 1.02 5.14 9.45
C CYS A 84 2.47 4.88 9.84
N ALA A 85 3.39 5.56 9.20
CA ALA A 85 4.81 5.40 9.42
C ALA A 85 5.30 6.05 10.72
N GLU A 86 6.34 5.45 11.35
CA GLU A 86 7.14 6.12 12.38
C GLU A 86 7.90 7.32 11.81
N GLY A 87 8.20 8.29 12.68
CA GLY A 87 9.10 9.41 12.36
C GLY A 87 8.45 10.59 11.66
N PHE A 88 7.17 10.53 11.33
CA PHE A 88 6.42 11.71 10.96
C PHE A 88 5.82 12.36 12.21
N GLU A 89 6.10 13.66 12.41
CA GLU A 89 5.58 14.47 13.53
C GLU A 89 4.06 14.69 13.39
N VAL A 90 3.30 13.63 13.46
CA VAL A 90 1.87 13.72 13.69
C VAL A 90 1.64 13.26 15.09
N GLY A 91 0.87 14.01 15.84
CA GLY A 91 0.43 13.62 17.18
C GLY A 91 -0.09 12.19 17.22
N GLU A 92 -0.48 11.68 18.36
CA GLU A 92 -1.05 10.33 18.48
C GLU A 92 -2.05 10.06 17.37
N ILE A 93 -1.80 9.02 16.58
CA ILE A 93 -2.77 8.55 15.60
C ILE A 93 -3.84 7.83 16.37
N ILE A 94 -4.87 8.57 16.67
CA ILE A 94 -6.08 8.04 17.26
C ILE A 94 -6.90 7.43 16.13
N GLU A 95 -7.41 6.21 16.34
CA GLU A 95 -8.41 5.66 15.43
C GLU A 95 -9.54 6.68 15.27
N GLY A 96 -9.76 7.16 14.06
CA GLY A 96 -10.75 8.18 13.81
C GLY A 96 -10.74 8.71 12.39
N THR A 97 -11.66 9.60 12.12
CA THR A 97 -11.85 10.19 10.80
C THR A 97 -11.24 11.58 10.76
N THR A 98 -10.35 11.82 9.81
CA THR A 98 -9.72 13.11 9.58
C THR A 98 -10.01 13.63 8.17
N ASN A 99 -9.85 14.93 7.94
CA ASN A 99 -9.92 15.48 6.59
C ASN A 99 -8.72 15.03 5.77
N ILE A 100 -8.93 14.79 4.47
CA ILE A 100 -7.89 14.33 3.54
C ILE A 100 -6.64 15.22 3.53
N LYS A 101 -6.80 16.53 3.76
CA LYS A 101 -5.68 17.49 3.81
C LYS A 101 -4.72 17.19 4.97
N ASN A 102 -5.25 16.61 6.06
CA ASN A 102 -4.50 16.26 7.26
C ASN A 102 -4.13 14.78 7.30
N MET A 103 -4.46 14.02 6.26
CA MET A 103 -4.10 12.62 6.16
C MET A 103 -2.60 12.47 5.99
N TRP A 104 -2.01 11.63 6.82
CA TRP A 104 -0.65 11.17 6.60
C TRP A 104 -0.59 10.09 5.53
N TYR A 105 0.42 10.24 4.70
CA TYR A 105 0.63 9.37 3.57
C TYR A 105 1.18 8.05 4.00
N SER A 106 0.53 7.05 3.54
CA SER A 106 1.19 5.82 3.25
C SER A 106 0.24 4.88 2.53
N PHE A 107 0.56 4.48 1.34
CA PHE A 107 -0.16 3.52 0.54
C PHE A 107 0.06 2.04 0.89
N PRO A 108 0.90 1.65 1.86
CA PRO A 108 1.04 0.23 2.15
C PRO A 108 -0.28 -0.51 2.38
N CYS A 109 -1.31 0.20 2.90
CA CYS A 109 -2.63 -0.41 3.12
C CYS A 109 -3.74 0.63 3.04
N LEU A 110 -4.56 0.60 1.99
CA LEU A 110 -5.62 1.57 1.76
C LEU A 110 -6.91 0.91 1.26
N PHE A 111 -8.05 1.20 1.92
CA PHE A 111 -9.35 0.88 1.35
C PHE A 111 -9.83 2.03 0.47
N ILE A 112 -10.11 1.73 -0.79
CA ILE A 112 -10.61 2.71 -1.77
C ILE A 112 -12.02 2.30 -2.19
N PRO A 113 -13.03 3.19 -2.01
CA PRO A 113 -14.36 3.01 -2.57
C PRO A 113 -14.31 2.95 -4.10
N GLY A 114 -15.21 2.17 -4.70
CA GLY A 114 -15.19 1.90 -6.13
C GLY A 114 -15.43 3.12 -7.01
N ASP A 115 -16.29 4.05 -6.56
CA ASP A 115 -16.54 5.34 -7.21
C ASP A 115 -15.27 6.20 -7.28
N ILE A 116 -14.57 6.33 -6.16
CA ILE A 116 -13.31 7.07 -6.08
C ILE A 116 -12.20 6.41 -6.92
N ALA A 117 -12.16 5.08 -6.93
CA ALA A 117 -11.20 4.34 -7.75
C ALA A 117 -11.40 4.60 -9.24
N GLU A 118 -12.66 4.57 -9.71
CA GLU A 118 -13.02 4.81 -11.11
C GLU A 118 -12.77 6.26 -11.51
N GLU A 119 -13.17 7.22 -10.68
CA GLU A 119 -12.96 8.65 -10.94
C GLU A 119 -11.47 8.98 -11.04
N PHE A 120 -10.66 8.48 -10.11
CA PHE A 120 -9.21 8.70 -10.15
C PHE A 120 -8.55 8.05 -11.36
N TYR A 121 -8.94 6.80 -11.69
CA TYR A 121 -8.43 6.12 -12.88
C TYR A 121 -8.68 6.92 -14.16
N ASN A 122 -9.91 7.36 -14.35
CA ASN A 122 -10.30 8.13 -15.54
C ASN A 122 -9.54 9.47 -15.59
N TRP A 123 -9.49 10.19 -14.48
CA TRP A 123 -8.73 11.44 -14.38
C TRP A 123 -7.26 11.22 -14.73
N PHE A 124 -6.65 10.15 -14.20
CA PHE A 124 -5.24 9.86 -14.44
C PHE A 124 -4.97 9.61 -15.92
N ILE A 125 -5.77 8.76 -16.55
CA ILE A 125 -5.60 8.43 -17.98
C ILE A 125 -5.83 9.65 -18.89
N GLU A 126 -6.77 10.54 -18.55
CA GLU A 126 -6.99 11.78 -19.26
C GLU A 126 -5.82 12.77 -19.08
N SER A 127 -5.30 12.90 -17.86
CA SER A 127 -4.22 13.81 -17.52
C SER A 127 -2.85 13.35 -18.02
N GLU A 128 -2.68 12.07 -18.33
CA GLU A 128 -1.42 11.54 -18.89
C GLU A 128 -1.00 12.28 -20.19
N LYS A 129 -1.95 12.91 -20.83
CA LYS A 129 -1.72 13.69 -22.07
C LYS A 129 -1.23 15.12 -21.81
N GLU A 130 -1.30 15.61 -20.59
CA GLU A 130 -0.89 16.96 -20.24
C GLU A 130 0.61 17.03 -19.89
N ALA A 131 1.32 18.07 -20.39
CA ALA A 131 2.76 18.21 -20.18
C ALA A 131 3.15 18.29 -18.69
N ASP A 132 2.32 18.94 -17.87
CA ASP A 132 2.54 19.08 -16.42
C ASP A 132 2.47 17.72 -15.70
N PHE A 133 1.66 16.81 -16.21
CA PHE A 133 1.51 15.47 -15.68
C PHE A 133 2.75 14.61 -15.95
N GLN A 134 3.30 14.69 -17.17
CA GLN A 134 4.56 14.03 -17.51
C GLN A 134 5.72 14.53 -16.65
N GLN A 135 5.73 15.82 -16.32
CA GLN A 135 6.72 16.38 -15.40
C GLN A 135 6.56 15.83 -13.98
N MET A 136 5.31 15.64 -13.49
CA MET A 136 5.06 15.01 -12.20
C MET A 136 5.57 13.56 -12.13
N ILE A 137 5.33 12.76 -13.16
CA ILE A 137 5.84 11.39 -13.27
C ILE A 137 7.37 11.39 -13.29
N ASN A 138 7.96 12.25 -14.11
CA ASN A 138 9.41 12.34 -14.28
C ASN A 138 10.15 12.85 -13.03
N THR A 139 9.48 13.56 -12.13
CA THR A 139 10.05 14.02 -10.84
C THR A 139 10.04 12.95 -9.75
N GLY A 140 9.60 11.72 -10.06
CA GLY A 140 9.56 10.61 -9.11
C GLY A 140 8.53 10.80 -7.99
N LYS A 141 7.48 11.57 -8.23
CA LYS A 141 6.36 11.65 -7.28
C LYS A 141 5.75 10.27 -7.12
N MET A 142 5.62 9.86 -5.87
CA MET A 142 5.10 8.55 -5.51
C MET A 142 3.59 8.48 -5.77
N ASP A 143 3.09 7.28 -5.98
CA ASP A 143 1.68 6.92 -6.15
C ASP A 143 0.77 7.58 -5.11
N ASP A 144 1.18 7.56 -3.84
CA ASP A 144 0.47 8.16 -2.72
C ASP A 144 0.31 9.68 -2.84
N LEU A 145 1.34 10.39 -3.27
CA LEU A 145 1.27 11.84 -3.43
C LEU A 145 0.30 12.24 -4.53
N ILE A 146 0.35 11.57 -5.68
CA ILE A 146 -0.51 11.87 -6.83
C ILE A 146 -1.98 11.62 -6.48
N PHE A 147 -2.29 10.49 -5.85
CA PHE A 147 -3.65 10.20 -5.43
C PHE A 147 -4.18 11.21 -4.40
N LYS A 148 -3.37 11.59 -3.42
CA LYS A 148 -3.79 12.60 -2.45
C LYS A 148 -3.97 13.97 -3.10
N GLU A 149 -3.05 14.43 -3.96
CA GLU A 149 -3.22 15.68 -4.66
C GLU A 149 -4.53 15.71 -5.45
N TYR A 150 -4.87 14.58 -6.11
CA TYR A 150 -6.15 14.40 -6.75
C TYR A 150 -7.32 14.55 -5.77
N LEU A 151 -7.29 13.83 -4.66
CA LEU A 151 -8.37 13.88 -3.66
C LEU A 151 -8.53 15.27 -3.05
N ILE A 152 -7.44 15.98 -2.75
CA ILE A 152 -7.50 17.36 -2.23
C ILE A 152 -8.11 18.31 -3.25
N LYS A 153 -7.79 18.13 -4.53
CA LYS A 153 -8.28 19.00 -5.62
C LYS A 153 -9.74 18.75 -5.93
N HIS A 154 -10.15 17.49 -6.04
CA HIS A 154 -11.48 17.11 -6.53
C HIS A 154 -12.46 16.77 -5.41
N HIS A 155 -11.98 16.37 -4.24
CA HIS A 155 -12.79 16.00 -3.08
C HIS A 155 -12.28 16.67 -1.79
N PRO A 156 -12.23 18.03 -1.73
CA PRO A 156 -11.55 18.78 -0.64
C PRO A 156 -12.13 18.53 0.76
N ASP A 157 -13.38 18.11 0.84
CA ASP A 157 -14.08 17.81 2.10
C ASP A 157 -14.09 16.31 2.44
N MET A 158 -13.42 15.49 1.61
CA MET A 158 -13.34 14.05 1.86
C MET A 158 -12.68 13.76 3.20
N LYS A 159 -13.25 12.78 3.88
CA LYS A 159 -12.74 12.28 5.14
C LYS A 159 -12.12 10.90 4.93
N VAL A 160 -11.00 10.67 5.60
CA VAL A 160 -10.30 9.39 5.64
C VAL A 160 -10.35 8.84 7.04
N THR A 161 -10.63 7.55 7.16
CA THR A 161 -10.55 6.85 8.45
C THR A 161 -9.14 6.33 8.66
N ASN A 162 -8.44 6.83 9.66
CA ASN A 162 -7.17 6.27 10.11
C ASN A 162 -7.44 5.10 11.05
N ILE A 163 -6.74 4.00 10.84
CA ILE A 163 -6.93 2.77 11.60
C ILE A 163 -5.75 2.60 12.56
N SER A 164 -6.06 2.54 13.85
CA SER A 164 -5.08 2.29 14.91
C SER A 164 -5.54 1.12 15.80
N PRO A 165 -4.62 0.23 16.20
CA PRO A 165 -3.25 0.10 15.72
C PRO A 165 -3.21 -0.22 14.22
N ASN A 166 -2.05 -0.06 13.57
CA ASN A 166 -1.91 -0.29 12.13
C ASN A 166 -2.31 -1.71 11.72
N LEU A 167 -2.87 -1.85 10.51
CA LEU A 167 -3.23 -3.15 9.93
C LEU A 167 -2.04 -3.90 9.36
N VAL A 168 -1.02 -3.15 8.95
CA VAL A 168 0.19 -3.67 8.34
C VAL A 168 1.42 -2.99 8.91
N ASP A 169 2.59 -3.66 8.82
CA ASP A 169 3.89 -3.05 8.96
C ASP A 169 4.63 -3.08 7.62
N HIS A 170 5.43 -2.08 7.36
CA HIS A 170 6.19 -1.93 6.12
C HIS A 170 7.58 -2.56 6.27
N ILE A 171 7.89 -3.52 5.42
CA ILE A 171 9.07 -4.39 5.53
C ILE A 171 10.01 -4.32 4.32
N ASP A 172 10.01 -3.21 3.60
CA ASP A 172 10.85 -2.95 2.42
C ASP A 172 12.32 -3.33 2.63
N TYR A 173 12.86 -3.01 3.81
CA TYR A 173 14.25 -3.29 4.17
C TYR A 173 14.61 -4.80 4.19
N MET A 174 13.63 -5.69 4.40
CA MET A 174 13.84 -7.14 4.41
C MET A 174 13.79 -7.73 3.00
N ILE A 175 12.86 -7.21 2.18
CA ILE A 175 12.58 -7.76 0.86
C ILE A 175 13.64 -7.29 -0.13
N GLY A 176 14.01 -6.02 -0.07
CA GLY A 176 14.93 -5.39 -1.00
C GLY A 176 14.25 -5.01 -2.32
N GLY A 177 15.05 -4.54 -3.28
CA GLY A 177 14.59 -4.18 -4.60
C GLY A 177 13.80 -2.87 -4.69
N SER A 178 13.79 -2.04 -3.63
CA SER A 178 13.11 -0.75 -3.66
C SER A 178 13.60 0.11 -4.82
N ILE A 179 12.67 0.58 -5.63
CA ILE A 179 12.95 1.49 -6.74
C ILE A 179 13.21 2.91 -6.19
N ALA A 180 12.53 3.27 -5.12
CA ALA A 180 12.51 4.64 -4.60
C ALA A 180 13.74 4.99 -3.75
N ASN A 181 14.42 4.01 -3.13
CA ASN A 181 15.54 4.33 -2.24
C ASN A 181 16.43 3.15 -1.87
N LYS A 182 17.61 3.10 -2.46
CA LYS A 182 18.67 2.16 -2.04
C LYS A 182 19.19 2.41 -0.59
N ALA A 183 18.79 3.51 0.04
CA ALA A 183 19.32 3.99 1.31
C ALA A 183 18.31 3.97 2.49
N ARG A 184 17.04 3.68 2.28
CA ARG A 184 16.03 3.69 3.36
C ARG A 184 15.95 2.33 4.06
N SER A 185 16.91 2.06 4.90
CA SER A 185 16.97 0.87 5.76
C SER A 185 15.94 0.94 6.84
N LYS A 186 14.98 1.05 7.26
CA LYS A 186 14.16 1.04 8.50
C LYS A 186 13.24 2.25 8.73
N ILE A 187 13.20 3.24 7.86
CA ILE A 187 12.56 4.54 8.14
C ILE A 187 11.03 4.52 8.01
N ALA A 188 10.44 3.50 7.41
CA ALA A 188 9.01 3.47 7.16
C ALA A 188 8.24 2.35 7.89
N ARG A 189 8.70 1.99 9.09
CA ARG A 189 7.98 1.04 9.97
C ARG A 189 6.66 1.63 10.45
N ALA A 190 5.71 0.76 10.76
CA ALA A 190 4.43 1.16 11.35
C ALA A 190 4.61 1.79 12.73
N LYS A 191 3.96 2.92 12.98
CA LYS A 191 4.00 3.60 14.30
C LYS A 191 3.39 2.76 15.43
N SER A 192 2.43 1.90 15.12
CA SER A 192 1.71 1.09 16.10
C SER A 192 1.26 -0.24 15.50
N PHE A 193 2.21 -1.09 15.11
CA PHE A 193 1.87 -2.44 14.64
C PHE A 193 1.62 -3.35 15.84
N PRO A 194 0.49 -4.11 15.87
CA PRO A 194 0.09 -4.88 17.06
C PRO A 194 0.88 -6.17 17.25
N ASP A 195 1.55 -6.67 16.20
CA ASP A 195 2.16 -8.01 16.18
C ASP A 195 3.66 -7.94 15.79
N PRO A 196 4.54 -7.28 16.55
CA PRO A 196 5.95 -7.12 16.18
C PRO A 196 6.69 -8.46 16.03
N GLU A 197 6.28 -9.50 16.77
CA GLU A 197 6.84 -10.84 16.68
C GLU A 197 6.58 -11.52 15.31
N LEU A 198 5.52 -11.13 14.60
CA LEU A 198 5.30 -11.61 13.22
C LEU A 198 6.39 -11.09 12.28
N VAL A 199 6.79 -9.84 12.47
CA VAL A 199 7.81 -9.21 11.64
C VAL A 199 9.17 -9.87 11.89
N GLU A 200 9.52 -10.13 13.15
CA GLU A 200 10.75 -10.83 13.53
C GLU A 200 10.79 -12.26 12.97
N GLY A 201 9.67 -13.00 13.10
CA GLY A 201 9.56 -14.35 12.54
C GLY A 201 9.60 -14.37 11.02
N LEU A 202 9.06 -13.34 10.37
CA LEU A 202 9.07 -13.19 8.92
C LEU A 202 10.48 -12.87 8.39
N GLU A 203 11.25 -12.05 9.10
CA GLU A 203 12.64 -11.74 8.74
C GLU A 203 13.49 -13.00 8.60
N SER A 204 13.40 -13.89 9.58
CA SER A 204 14.11 -15.19 9.56
C SER A 204 13.68 -16.05 8.36
N LYS A 205 12.38 -16.16 8.12
CA LYS A 205 11.84 -16.95 6.99
C LYS A 205 12.25 -16.38 5.63
N ILE A 206 12.25 -15.07 5.48
CA ILE A 206 12.70 -14.39 4.26
C ILE A 206 14.19 -14.67 4.02
N PHE A 207 15.00 -14.57 5.06
CA PHE A 207 16.44 -14.87 4.96
C PHE A 207 16.67 -16.32 4.50
N GLU A 208 16.05 -17.29 5.17
CA GLU A 208 16.13 -18.71 4.80
C GLU A 208 15.69 -18.95 3.35
N PHE A 209 14.57 -18.36 2.92
CA PHE A 209 14.08 -18.47 1.57
C PHE A 209 15.09 -17.94 0.54
N LYS A 210 15.68 -16.77 0.80
CA LYS A 210 16.67 -16.16 -0.11
C LYS A 210 17.92 -17.02 -0.22
N VAL A 211 18.41 -17.58 0.89
CA VAL A 211 19.56 -18.51 0.88
C VAL A 211 19.25 -19.76 0.06
N GLN A 212 18.10 -20.41 0.30
CA GLN A 212 17.69 -21.62 -0.39
C GLN A 212 17.55 -21.41 -1.91
N ASN A 213 17.09 -20.23 -2.32
CA ASN A 213 16.88 -19.87 -3.72
C ASN A 213 18.06 -19.12 -4.36
N LYS A 214 19.21 -19.05 -3.67
CA LYS A 214 20.45 -18.41 -4.15
C LYS A 214 20.25 -16.94 -4.57
N MET A 215 19.44 -16.22 -3.81
CA MET A 215 19.15 -14.80 -4.04
C MET A 215 20.14 -13.87 -3.31
N ILE A 216 20.88 -14.43 -2.36
CA ILE A 216 21.98 -13.81 -1.57
C ILE A 216 23.08 -14.81 -1.36
#